data_4f84d9bcc931e5b3901f5a1a7c77a092
#
_entry.id   4f84d9bcc931e5b3901f5a1a7c77a092
#
_cell.length_a   1.000
_cell.length_b   1.000
_cell.length_c   1.000
_cell.angle_alpha   90.00
_cell.angle_beta   90.00
_cell.angle_gamma   90.00
#
_symmetry.space_group_name_H-M   'P 1'
#
loop_
_entity.id
_entity.type
_entity.pdbx_description
1 polymer ?
#
loop_
_entity_poly.entity_id
_entity_poly.type
_entity_poly.pdbx_seq_one_letter_code
_entity_poly.pdbx_strand_id
1 'polypeptide(L)'
;MSFYKRREGGEQPYWPFGPFKLRVPFVHYNVEGAEAVQAVVLSVVTISMIPLLQQHLGLPYDVAMTFVIICGICNMIPAFLGTPFIPGWITPAVPLVVIFLGDFEPGPEAIQALVAVQLLVFFIFFILGITKLGSKIVSVIPNSLKAGVVIGAGLAALIGEIGPEGTLGSSPIS
;
A
#
# COMPACT_ATOMS: atom_id res chain seq x y z
N MET A 1 8.51 -33.01 -11.24
CA MET A 1 8.50 -31.72 -10.56
C MET A 1 7.24 -31.65 -9.73
N SER A 2 7.37 -31.47 -8.41
CA SER A 2 6.19 -31.28 -7.57
C SER A 2 5.73 -29.83 -7.76
N PHE A 3 4.60 -29.62 -8.39
CA PHE A 3 4.02 -28.29 -8.66
C PHE A 3 3.64 -27.53 -7.39
N TYR A 4 3.72 -28.13 -6.20
CA TYR A 4 3.16 -27.62 -4.96
C TYR A 4 4.19 -27.44 -3.84
N LYS A 5 5.47 -27.72 -4.04
CA LYS A 5 6.46 -27.56 -2.99
C LYS A 5 7.33 -26.32 -3.23
N ARG A 6 7.26 -25.39 -2.29
CA ARG A 6 8.11 -24.19 -2.28
C ARG A 6 9.57 -24.58 -2.12
N ARG A 7 10.47 -23.97 -2.87
CA ARG A 7 11.91 -24.16 -2.70
C ARG A 7 12.40 -23.31 -1.52
N GLU A 8 12.90 -23.94 -0.49
CA GLU A 8 13.54 -23.26 0.61
C GLU A 8 14.90 -22.69 0.16
N GLY A 9 15.10 -21.38 0.39
CA GLY A 9 16.38 -20.72 0.12
C GLY A 9 16.76 -20.52 -1.35
N GLY A 10 15.84 -20.73 -2.31
CA GLY A 10 16.11 -20.60 -3.72
C GLY A 10 15.06 -19.80 -4.51
N GLU A 11 15.40 -19.46 -5.75
CA GLU A 11 14.45 -18.83 -6.66
C GLU A 11 13.32 -19.80 -7.02
N GLN A 12 12.07 -19.34 -6.90
CA GLN A 12 10.90 -20.14 -7.26
C GLN A 12 10.85 -20.37 -8.78
N PRO A 13 10.29 -21.49 -9.24
CA PRO A 13 10.07 -21.73 -10.66
C PRO A 13 9.30 -20.57 -11.32
N TYR A 14 9.57 -20.31 -12.58
CA TYR A 14 8.90 -19.28 -13.37
C TYR A 14 8.87 -19.64 -14.84
N TRP A 15 7.98 -19.02 -15.59
CA TRP A 15 8.04 -19.03 -17.05
C TRP A 15 8.76 -17.77 -17.52
N PRO A 16 9.74 -17.89 -18.42
CA PRO A 16 10.38 -16.72 -18.99
C PRO A 16 9.40 -15.97 -19.91
N PHE A 17 9.21 -14.69 -19.66
CA PHE A 17 8.38 -13.81 -20.47
C PHE A 17 9.17 -12.55 -20.83
N GLY A 18 10.01 -12.63 -21.85
CA GLY A 18 10.96 -11.58 -22.19
C GLY A 18 11.90 -11.26 -21.02
N PRO A 19 11.97 -10.00 -20.55
CA PRO A 19 12.78 -9.63 -19.39
C PRO A 19 12.14 -9.99 -18.06
N PHE A 20 10.88 -10.45 -18.05
CA PHE A 20 10.11 -10.74 -16.85
C PHE A 20 10.09 -12.23 -16.52
N LYS A 21 9.85 -12.54 -15.25
CA LYS A 21 9.74 -13.89 -14.71
C LYS A 21 8.30 -14.14 -14.28
N LEU A 22 7.49 -14.68 -15.19
CA LEU A 22 6.07 -14.92 -14.90
C LEU A 22 5.93 -16.04 -13.87
N ARG A 23 5.30 -15.72 -12.75
CA ARG A 23 5.02 -16.64 -11.64
C ARG A 23 3.52 -16.67 -11.37
N VAL A 24 2.95 -17.86 -11.44
CA VAL A 24 1.52 -18.07 -11.21
C VAL A 24 1.35 -18.90 -9.94
N PRO A 25 0.53 -18.43 -8.97
CA PRO A 25 0.21 -19.21 -7.78
C PRO A 25 -0.38 -20.57 -8.17
N PHE A 26 -0.16 -21.58 -7.35
CA PHE A 26 -0.55 -22.98 -7.54
C PHE A 26 0.10 -23.71 -8.72
N VAL A 27 0.71 -22.99 -9.67
CA VAL A 27 1.47 -23.57 -10.79
C VAL A 27 2.96 -23.61 -10.48
N HIS A 28 3.51 -22.50 -10.02
CA HIS A 28 4.94 -22.34 -9.77
C HIS A 28 5.29 -22.42 -8.27
N TYR A 29 4.37 -22.09 -7.40
CA TYR A 29 4.52 -22.16 -5.95
C TYR A 29 3.18 -22.42 -5.27
N ASN A 30 3.24 -23.01 -4.09
CA ASN A 30 2.06 -23.20 -3.24
C ASN A 30 1.84 -21.97 -2.36
N VAL A 31 0.59 -21.67 -2.06
CA VAL A 31 0.21 -20.64 -1.08
C VAL A 31 0.14 -21.31 0.28
N GLU A 32 0.94 -20.80 1.22
CA GLU A 32 0.93 -21.28 2.59
C GLU A 32 -0.21 -20.65 3.40
N GLY A 33 -0.67 -21.34 4.44
CA GLY A 33 -1.77 -20.85 5.28
C GLY A 33 -1.51 -19.47 5.89
N ALA A 34 -0.28 -19.19 6.32
CA ALA A 34 0.11 -17.87 6.84
C ALA A 34 0.03 -16.79 5.77
N GLU A 35 0.41 -17.09 4.54
CA GLU A 35 0.30 -16.16 3.40
C GLU A 35 -1.16 -15.88 3.04
N ALA A 36 -2.02 -16.91 3.09
CA ALA A 36 -3.45 -16.76 2.85
C ALA A 36 -4.09 -15.82 3.90
N VAL A 37 -3.78 -16.01 5.18
CA VAL A 37 -4.24 -15.12 6.26
C VAL A 37 -3.74 -13.70 6.04
N GLN A 38 -2.46 -13.53 5.73
CA GLN A 38 -1.90 -12.20 5.43
C GLN A 38 -2.58 -11.54 4.23
N ALA A 39 -2.88 -12.29 3.17
CA ALA A 39 -3.59 -11.78 2.01
C ALA A 39 -5.01 -11.30 2.37
N VAL A 40 -5.73 -12.05 3.22
CA VAL A 40 -7.06 -11.63 3.72
C VAL A 40 -6.94 -10.32 4.51
N VAL A 41 -6.00 -10.23 5.45
CA VAL A 41 -5.78 -9.00 6.24
C VAL A 41 -5.47 -7.81 5.35
N LEU A 42 -4.57 -7.98 4.37
CA LEU A 42 -4.25 -6.91 3.42
C LEU A 42 -5.44 -6.51 2.54
N SER A 43 -6.29 -7.47 2.17
CA SER A 43 -7.52 -7.19 1.42
C SER A 43 -8.50 -6.36 2.24
N VAL A 44 -8.67 -6.68 3.53
CA VAL A 44 -9.50 -5.90 4.45
C VAL A 44 -8.98 -4.47 4.58
N VAL A 45 -7.65 -4.30 4.77
CA VAL A 45 -7.01 -2.97 4.81
C VAL A 45 -7.22 -2.20 3.50
N THR A 46 -7.17 -2.87 2.36
CA THR A 46 -7.40 -2.23 1.06
C THR A 46 -8.86 -1.76 0.92
N ILE A 47 -9.82 -2.59 1.36
CA ILE A 47 -11.25 -2.24 1.32
C ILE A 47 -11.56 -1.09 2.29
N SER A 48 -10.89 -1.01 3.44
CA SER A 48 -11.07 0.10 4.40
C SER A 48 -10.64 1.47 3.86
N MET A 49 -9.95 1.52 2.72
CA MET A 49 -9.68 2.78 2.03
C MET A 49 -10.94 3.42 1.41
N ILE A 50 -12.01 2.66 1.15
CA ILE A 50 -13.26 3.20 0.56
C ILE A 50 -13.86 4.32 1.42
N PRO A 51 -14.13 4.12 2.73
CA PRO A 51 -14.61 5.20 3.58
C PRO A 51 -13.68 6.41 3.62
N LEU A 52 -12.37 6.21 3.66
CA LEU A 52 -11.39 7.30 3.66
C LEU A 52 -11.47 8.14 2.38
N LEU A 53 -11.62 7.49 1.22
CA LEU A 53 -11.77 8.18 -0.06
C LEU A 53 -13.09 8.98 -0.12
N GLN A 54 -14.16 8.44 0.47
CA GLN A 54 -15.45 9.15 0.56
C GLN A 54 -15.36 10.36 1.49
N GLN A 55 -14.81 10.17 2.70
CA GLN A 55 -14.77 11.23 3.73
C GLN A 55 -13.83 12.37 3.37
N HIS A 56 -12.62 12.06 2.87
CA HIS A 56 -11.59 13.08 2.65
C HIS A 56 -11.54 13.61 1.23
N LEU A 57 -12.01 12.85 0.24
CA LEU A 57 -12.01 13.29 -1.16
C LEU A 57 -13.42 13.55 -1.71
N GLY A 58 -14.48 13.26 -0.93
CA GLY A 58 -15.85 13.42 -1.39
C GLY A 58 -16.23 12.51 -2.56
N LEU A 59 -15.53 11.37 -2.75
CA LEU A 59 -15.81 10.48 -3.86
C LEU A 59 -17.10 9.68 -3.63
N PRO A 60 -17.95 9.49 -4.65
CA PRO A 60 -19.07 8.55 -4.58
C PRO A 60 -18.56 7.13 -4.32
N TYR A 61 -19.38 6.30 -3.67
CA TYR A 61 -19.01 4.94 -3.29
C TYR A 61 -18.54 4.08 -4.47
N ASP A 62 -19.25 4.14 -5.59
CA ASP A 62 -18.94 3.40 -6.82
C ASP A 62 -17.57 3.77 -7.41
N VAL A 63 -17.23 5.07 -7.38
CA VAL A 63 -15.93 5.57 -7.83
C VAL A 63 -14.82 5.12 -6.86
N ALA A 64 -15.03 5.28 -5.55
CA ALA A 64 -14.07 4.86 -4.53
C ALA A 64 -13.82 3.34 -4.59
N MET A 65 -14.88 2.54 -4.75
CA MET A 65 -14.79 1.09 -4.91
C MET A 65 -14.02 0.71 -6.18
N THR A 66 -14.33 1.34 -7.31
CA THR A 66 -13.63 1.11 -8.57
C THR A 66 -12.14 1.41 -8.44
N PHE A 67 -11.79 2.51 -7.79
CA PHE A 67 -10.40 2.90 -7.54
C PHE A 67 -9.66 1.84 -6.70
N VAL A 68 -10.29 1.35 -5.64
CA VAL A 68 -9.72 0.32 -4.76
C VAL A 68 -9.54 -1.01 -5.51
N ILE A 69 -10.49 -1.42 -6.35
CA ILE A 69 -10.38 -2.63 -7.17
C ILE A 69 -9.22 -2.52 -8.17
N ILE A 70 -9.13 -1.40 -8.90
CA ILE A 70 -8.03 -1.15 -9.86
C ILE A 70 -6.69 -1.19 -9.12
N CYS A 71 -6.59 -0.56 -7.95
CA CYS A 71 -5.38 -0.56 -7.13
C CYS A 71 -5.00 -1.99 -6.69
N GLY A 72 -5.97 -2.81 -6.30
CA GLY A 72 -5.79 -4.22 -5.97
C GLY A 72 -5.25 -5.03 -7.16
N ILE A 73 -5.81 -4.84 -8.36
CA ILE A 73 -5.34 -5.49 -9.59
C ILE A 73 -3.91 -5.05 -9.91
N CYS A 74 -3.61 -3.75 -9.83
CA CYS A 74 -2.26 -3.22 -10.06
C CYS A 74 -1.23 -3.81 -9.09
N ASN A 75 -1.61 -4.07 -7.83
CA ASN A 75 -0.75 -4.72 -6.85
C ASN A 75 -0.40 -6.17 -7.22
N MET A 76 -1.24 -6.85 -7.98
CA MET A 76 -0.97 -8.24 -8.40
C MET A 76 0.04 -8.32 -9.54
N ILE A 77 0.11 -7.31 -10.42
CA ILE A 77 0.95 -7.32 -11.62
C ILE A 77 2.44 -7.57 -11.29
N PRO A 78 3.08 -6.86 -10.35
CA PRO A 78 4.47 -7.10 -10.01
C PRO A 78 4.73 -8.49 -9.43
N ALA A 79 3.78 -9.03 -8.66
CA ALA A 79 3.89 -10.38 -8.11
C ALA A 79 3.93 -11.43 -9.23
N PHE A 80 3.08 -11.30 -10.25
CA PHE A 80 3.11 -12.17 -11.42
C PHE A 80 4.37 -11.99 -12.26
N LEU A 81 4.81 -10.75 -12.47
CA LEU A 81 5.98 -10.45 -13.30
C LEU A 81 7.32 -10.61 -12.58
N GLY A 82 7.31 -10.85 -11.27
CA GLY A 82 8.53 -10.99 -10.47
C GLY A 82 9.35 -9.70 -10.40
N THR A 83 8.71 -8.54 -10.49
CA THR A 83 9.37 -7.25 -10.37
C THR A 83 9.51 -6.83 -8.91
N PRO A 84 10.58 -6.11 -8.52
CA PRO A 84 10.87 -5.79 -7.12
C PRO A 84 10.12 -4.56 -6.60
N PHE A 85 9.05 -4.11 -7.24
CA PHE A 85 8.25 -2.99 -6.79
C PHE A 85 6.79 -3.40 -6.61
N ILE A 86 6.10 -2.74 -5.71
CA ILE A 86 4.67 -2.94 -5.44
C ILE A 86 3.99 -1.60 -5.67
N PRO A 87 3.19 -1.44 -6.74
CA PRO A 87 2.37 -0.26 -6.92
C PRO A 87 1.18 -0.32 -5.96
N GLY A 88 0.92 0.73 -5.25
CA GLY A 88 -0.23 0.77 -4.33
C GLY A 88 -0.06 1.81 -3.23
N TRP A 89 -0.83 1.64 -2.19
CA TRP A 89 -0.83 2.55 -1.05
C TRP A 89 0.47 2.44 -0.26
N ILE A 90 1.07 3.60 0.03
CA ILE A 90 2.13 3.67 1.02
C ILE A 90 1.45 3.72 2.40
N THR A 91 1.13 2.55 2.95
CA THR A 91 0.35 2.42 4.19
C THR A 91 0.82 3.34 5.33
N PRO A 92 2.13 3.48 5.61
CA PRO A 92 2.58 4.41 6.65
C PRO A 92 2.34 5.90 6.33
N ALA A 93 2.10 6.25 5.07
CA ALA A 93 1.82 7.62 4.67
C ALA A 93 0.33 7.98 4.76
N VAL A 94 -0.56 6.98 4.80
CA VAL A 94 -2.02 7.22 4.83
C VAL A 94 -2.44 8.14 5.98
N PRO A 95 -2.02 7.93 7.25
CA PRO A 95 -2.39 8.82 8.33
C PRO A 95 -1.89 10.25 8.12
N LEU A 96 -0.71 10.42 7.55
CA LEU A 96 -0.15 11.75 7.26
C LEU A 96 -0.94 12.47 6.15
N VAL A 97 -1.36 11.71 5.14
CA VAL A 97 -2.19 12.23 4.05
C VAL A 97 -3.57 12.62 4.56
N VAL A 98 -4.17 11.83 5.46
CA VAL A 98 -5.46 12.13 6.09
C VAL A 98 -5.37 13.42 6.91
N ILE A 99 -4.33 13.59 7.72
CA ILE A 99 -4.10 14.84 8.47
C ILE A 99 -3.95 16.02 7.52
N PHE A 100 -3.17 15.87 6.44
CA PHE A 100 -2.98 16.92 5.44
C PHE A 100 -4.29 17.28 4.73
N LEU A 101 -5.11 16.29 4.38
CA LEU A 101 -6.40 16.51 3.72
C LEU A 101 -7.46 17.10 4.65
N GLY A 102 -7.28 17.01 5.97
CA GLY A 102 -8.17 17.63 6.96
C GLY A 102 -8.26 19.16 6.86
N ASP A 103 -7.29 19.81 6.22
CA ASP A 103 -7.28 21.25 5.96
C ASP A 103 -8.10 21.65 4.71
N PHE A 104 -8.64 20.68 3.96
CA PHE A 104 -9.36 20.88 2.71
C PHE A 104 -10.80 20.39 2.83
N GLU A 105 -11.74 21.10 2.22
CA GLU A 105 -13.11 20.61 2.03
C GLU A 105 -13.12 19.39 1.11
N PRO A 106 -13.85 18.30 1.45
CA PRO A 106 -13.99 17.14 0.60
C PRO A 106 -14.52 17.50 -0.81
N GLY A 107 -13.76 17.21 -1.85
CA GLY A 107 -14.14 17.58 -3.21
C GLY A 107 -12.94 17.84 -4.12
N PRO A 108 -13.13 18.63 -5.17
CA PRO A 108 -12.10 18.89 -6.19
C PRO A 108 -10.80 19.47 -5.62
N GLU A 109 -10.87 20.31 -4.59
CA GLU A 109 -9.69 20.91 -3.98
C GLU A 109 -8.85 19.87 -3.24
N ALA A 110 -9.48 19.01 -2.44
CA ALA A 110 -8.81 17.90 -1.76
C ALA A 110 -8.15 16.93 -2.75
N ILE A 111 -8.83 16.63 -3.87
CA ILE A 111 -8.29 15.78 -4.94
C ILE A 111 -7.07 16.43 -5.58
N GLN A 112 -7.13 17.73 -5.89
CA GLN A 112 -6.00 18.46 -6.47
C GLN A 112 -4.81 18.52 -5.50
N ALA A 113 -5.06 18.77 -4.22
CA ALA A 113 -4.03 18.76 -3.18
C ALA A 113 -3.36 17.39 -3.07
N LEU A 114 -4.14 16.31 -3.06
CA LEU A 114 -3.62 14.94 -3.05
C LEU A 114 -2.76 14.65 -4.28
N VAL A 115 -3.25 15.01 -5.47
CA VAL A 115 -2.50 14.81 -6.73
C VAL A 115 -1.20 15.61 -6.71
N ALA A 116 -1.21 16.85 -6.21
CA ALA A 116 -0.01 17.67 -6.10
C ALA A 116 1.04 17.03 -5.19
N VAL A 117 0.63 16.50 -4.02
CA VAL A 117 1.53 15.78 -3.10
C VAL A 117 2.07 14.51 -3.77
N GLN A 118 1.23 13.75 -4.47
CA GLN A 118 1.67 12.54 -5.17
C GLN A 118 2.68 12.85 -6.28
N LEU A 119 2.47 13.92 -7.04
CA LEU A 119 3.42 14.37 -8.06
C LEU A 119 4.75 14.81 -7.43
N LEU A 120 4.70 15.55 -6.32
CA LEU A 120 5.90 15.93 -5.57
C LEU A 120 6.70 14.70 -5.12
N VAL A 121 6.03 13.73 -4.51
CA VAL A 121 6.64 12.47 -4.07
C VAL A 121 7.21 11.70 -5.27
N PHE A 122 6.47 11.63 -6.38
CA PHE A 122 6.94 11.01 -7.62
C PHE A 122 8.24 11.66 -8.11
N PHE A 123 8.30 12.98 -8.19
CA PHE A 123 9.51 13.69 -8.64
C PHE A 123 10.69 13.47 -7.71
N ILE A 124 10.46 13.45 -6.38
CA ILE A 124 11.52 13.13 -5.41
C ILE A 124 12.07 11.74 -5.68
N PHE A 125 11.21 10.72 -5.77
CA PHE A 125 11.65 9.35 -6.02
C PHE A 125 12.28 9.18 -7.40
N PHE A 126 11.79 9.88 -8.41
CA PHE A 126 12.34 9.86 -9.76
C PHE A 126 13.78 10.42 -9.78
N ILE A 127 14.02 11.57 -9.13
CA ILE A 127 15.34 12.14 -8.99
C ILE A 127 16.27 11.20 -8.20
N LEU A 128 15.79 10.66 -7.07
CA LEU A 128 16.55 9.71 -6.27
C LEU A 128 16.91 8.43 -7.05
N GLY A 129 16.01 7.98 -7.92
CA GLY A 129 16.21 6.82 -8.81
C GLY A 129 17.29 7.09 -9.86
N ILE A 130 17.20 8.18 -10.60
CA ILE A 130 18.17 8.56 -11.64
C ILE A 130 19.56 8.83 -11.06
N THR A 131 19.61 9.53 -9.93
CA THR A 131 20.88 9.90 -9.27
C THR A 131 21.50 8.76 -8.47
N LYS A 132 20.79 7.64 -8.31
CA LYS A 132 21.19 6.51 -7.44
C LYS A 132 21.44 6.91 -5.98
N LEU A 133 20.98 8.09 -5.59
CA LEU A 133 21.11 8.60 -4.21
C LEU A 133 20.20 7.84 -3.22
N GLY A 134 19.15 7.19 -3.70
CA GLY A 134 18.22 6.46 -2.86
C GLY A 134 18.89 5.39 -2.00
N SER A 135 19.80 4.58 -2.59
CA SER A 135 20.54 3.57 -1.84
C SER A 135 21.47 4.17 -0.80
N LYS A 136 22.09 5.31 -1.12
CA LYS A 136 22.97 6.03 -0.19
C LYS A 136 22.20 6.64 0.99
N ILE A 137 21.03 7.23 0.72
CA ILE A 137 20.16 7.77 1.77
C ILE A 137 19.68 6.64 2.69
N VAL A 138 19.21 5.53 2.13
CA VAL A 138 18.75 4.37 2.92
C VAL A 138 19.86 3.79 3.80
N SER A 139 21.11 3.81 3.33
CA SER A 139 22.25 3.31 4.12
C SER A 139 22.64 4.24 5.27
N VAL A 140 22.38 5.53 5.15
CA VAL A 140 22.68 6.54 6.20
C VAL A 140 21.60 6.59 7.28
N ILE A 141 20.36 6.24 6.92
CA ILE A 141 19.23 6.26 7.87
C ILE A 141 19.35 5.10 8.86
N PRO A 142 19.48 5.38 10.18
CA PRO A 142 19.54 4.33 11.20
C PRO A 142 18.29 3.47 11.24
N ASN A 143 18.45 2.19 11.58
CA ASN A 143 17.31 1.28 11.70
C ASN A 143 16.30 1.70 12.78
N SER A 144 16.78 2.36 13.84
CA SER A 144 15.93 2.95 14.88
C SER A 144 14.98 4.02 14.34
N LEU A 145 15.46 4.86 13.42
CA LEU A 145 14.60 5.87 12.78
C LEU A 145 13.56 5.23 11.88
N LYS A 146 13.95 4.21 11.09
CA LYS A 146 13.02 3.43 10.26
C LYS A 146 11.93 2.78 11.11
N ALA A 147 12.30 2.14 12.22
CA ALA A 147 11.36 1.54 13.16
C ALA A 147 10.46 2.59 13.81
N GLY A 148 11.01 3.75 14.21
CA GLY A 148 10.26 4.86 14.79
C GLY A 148 9.19 5.41 13.85
N VAL A 149 9.49 5.56 12.56
CA VAL A 149 8.51 6.00 11.55
C VAL A 149 7.36 4.99 11.41
N VAL A 150 7.66 3.70 11.35
CA VAL A 150 6.64 2.64 11.23
C VAL A 150 5.75 2.58 12.47
N ILE A 151 6.35 2.63 13.66
CA ILE A 151 5.61 2.63 14.93
C ILE A 151 4.77 3.90 15.05
N GLY A 152 5.33 5.06 14.73
CA GLY A 152 4.63 6.34 14.76
C GLY A 152 3.41 6.37 13.85
N ALA A 153 3.55 5.87 12.63
CA ALA A 153 2.44 5.75 11.69
C ALA A 153 1.35 4.77 12.20
N GLY A 154 1.76 3.64 12.78
CA GLY A 154 0.82 2.69 13.40
C GLY A 154 0.06 3.29 14.58
N LEU A 155 0.75 4.02 15.45
CA LEU A 155 0.12 4.71 16.58
C LEU A 155 -0.83 5.83 16.12
N ALA A 156 -0.44 6.60 15.11
CA ALA A 156 -1.30 7.64 14.54
C ALA A 156 -2.59 7.06 13.95
N ALA A 157 -2.49 5.92 13.26
CA ALA A 157 -3.66 5.21 12.75
C ALA A 157 -4.57 4.71 13.88
N LEU A 158 -4.00 4.10 14.93
CA LEU A 158 -4.77 3.65 16.09
C LEU A 158 -5.47 4.79 16.81
N ILE A 159 -4.78 5.90 17.04
CA ILE A 159 -5.34 7.08 17.70
C ILE A 159 -6.47 7.69 16.84
N GLY A 160 -6.28 7.71 15.52
CA GLY A 160 -7.31 8.20 14.59
C GLY A 160 -8.58 7.34 14.64
N GLU A 161 -8.48 6.02 14.72
CA GLU A 161 -9.63 5.11 14.76
C GLU A 161 -10.35 5.07 16.12
N ILE A 162 -9.61 5.23 17.23
CA ILE A 162 -10.17 5.23 18.60
C ILE A 162 -10.64 6.63 19.00
N GLY A 163 -10.17 7.67 18.31
CA GLY A 163 -10.55 9.06 18.58
C GLY A 163 -12.06 9.33 18.43
N PRO A 164 -12.56 10.46 18.94
CA PRO A 164 -14.00 10.79 18.93
C PRO A 164 -14.64 10.78 17.53
N GLU A 165 -13.86 11.04 16.50
CA GLU A 165 -14.27 11.04 15.08
C GLU A 165 -13.93 9.75 14.36
N GLY A 166 -13.23 8.82 15.02
CA GLY A 166 -12.86 7.54 14.46
C GLY A 166 -14.02 6.54 14.42
N THR A 167 -13.93 5.55 13.56
CA THR A 167 -14.97 4.54 13.34
C THR A 167 -15.33 3.77 14.63
N LEU A 168 -14.34 3.54 15.49
CA LEU A 168 -14.53 2.86 16.77
C LEU A 168 -15.00 3.82 17.88
N GLY A 169 -14.55 5.08 17.86
CA GLY A 169 -14.91 6.08 18.85
C GLY A 169 -16.33 6.64 18.66
N SER A 170 -16.82 6.67 17.43
CA SER A 170 -18.16 7.15 17.09
C SER A 170 -19.24 6.06 17.12
N SER A 171 -18.87 4.78 17.32
CA SER A 171 -19.85 3.71 17.44
C SER A 171 -20.67 3.89 18.71
N PRO A 172 -21.99 4.08 18.63
CA PRO A 172 -22.85 4.06 19.81
C PRO A 172 -22.86 2.62 20.34
N ILE A 173 -22.04 2.36 21.35
CA ILE A 173 -22.20 1.18 22.19
C ILE A 173 -23.36 1.55 23.13
N SER A 174 -24.56 1.34 22.66
CA SER A 174 -25.79 1.37 23.45
C SER A 174 -26.21 -0.04 23.80
#